data_63e08eaf9a552ea530433c0617de8d91
#
_entry.id   63e08eaf9a552ea530433c0617de8d91
#
_cell.length_a   1.000
_cell.length_b   1.000
_cell.length_c   1.000
_cell.angle_alpha   90.00
_cell.angle_beta   90.00
_cell.angle_gamma   90.00
#
_symmetry.space_group_name_H-M   'P 1'
#
loop_
_entity.id
_entity.type
_entity.pdbx_description
1 polymer ?
#
loop_
_entity_poly.entity_id
_entity_poly.type
_entity_poly.pdbx_seq_one_letter_code
_entity_poly.pdbx_strand_id
1 'polypeptide(L)'
;LEEQINILDSRGPQACVIDDNGKLLGLKTWKVLSIFDAERRFAPKYDPADEQLHEGEMIVEAIGQMADVSLLGEALTERLEWNRGRIQIDHHGRTSEHWLWSAGDCVKGPDVINAVADGHRVATSIHHALTEQEATA
;
A
#
# COMPACT_ATOMS: atom_id res chain seq x y z
N LEU A 1 -21.68 11.20 14.92
CA LEU A 1 -21.63 9.84 14.38
C LEU A 1 -22.34 8.91 15.38
N GLU A 2 -23.07 7.91 14.90
CA GLU A 2 -23.89 7.00 15.73
C GLU A 2 -23.04 6.22 16.75
N GLU A 3 -21.75 6.01 16.47
CA GLU A 3 -20.82 5.24 17.30
C GLU A 3 -19.91 6.12 18.18
N GLN A 4 -20.22 7.39 18.36
CA GLN A 4 -19.45 8.37 19.13
C GLN A 4 -17.98 8.51 18.65
N ILE A 5 -17.73 8.28 17.36
CA ILE A 5 -16.42 8.44 16.74
C ILE A 5 -16.24 9.90 16.32
N ASN A 6 -15.16 10.53 16.74
CA ASN A 6 -14.76 11.86 16.28
C ASN A 6 -13.79 11.73 15.09
N ILE A 7 -14.15 12.39 13.98
CA ILE A 7 -13.24 12.51 12.83
C ILE A 7 -12.56 13.87 12.93
N LEU A 8 -11.24 13.86 12.97
CA LEU A 8 -10.42 15.07 12.96
C LEU A 8 -9.72 15.15 11.60
N ASP A 9 -10.26 15.98 10.73
CA ASP A 9 -9.66 16.23 9.42
C ASP A 9 -8.51 17.23 9.50
N SER A 10 -7.74 17.32 8.41
CA SER A 10 -6.66 18.28 8.25
C SER A 10 -5.61 18.24 9.38
N ARG A 11 -5.35 17.06 9.94
CA ARG A 11 -4.32 16.81 10.95
C ARG A 11 -3.29 15.83 10.44
N GLY A 12 -2.01 16.18 10.53
CA GLY A 12 -0.89 15.33 10.18
C GLY A 12 -0.17 14.82 11.42
N PRO A 13 -0.07 13.51 11.62
CA PRO A 13 0.64 12.93 12.75
C PRO A 13 2.12 13.32 12.73
N GLN A 14 2.67 13.66 13.90
CA GLN A 14 4.05 14.07 14.05
C GLN A 14 4.82 13.15 14.99
N ALA A 15 4.28 12.85 16.17
CA ALA A 15 4.95 12.03 17.16
C ALA A 15 3.96 11.35 18.11
N CYS A 16 4.28 10.14 18.53
CA CYS A 16 3.68 9.53 19.70
C CYS A 16 4.30 10.15 20.95
N VAL A 17 3.47 10.55 21.90
CA VAL A 17 3.91 11.06 23.20
C VAL A 17 3.83 9.95 24.22
N ILE A 18 4.94 9.68 24.89
CA ILE A 18 5.07 8.64 25.93
C ILE A 18 5.56 9.27 27.23
N ASP A 19 5.19 8.67 28.36
CA ASP A 19 5.70 9.05 29.68
C ASP A 19 7.08 8.42 29.97
N ASP A 20 7.65 8.77 31.15
CA ASP A 20 8.95 8.25 31.58
C ASP A 20 8.99 6.72 31.78
N ASN A 21 7.83 6.07 31.89
CA ASN A 21 7.68 4.62 32.01
C ASN A 21 7.44 3.92 30.67
N GLY A 22 7.39 4.68 29.55
CA GLY A 22 7.12 4.15 28.23
C GLY A 22 5.62 3.94 27.93
N LYS A 23 4.72 4.46 28.77
CA LYS A 23 3.27 4.40 28.51
C LYS A 23 2.89 5.48 27.50
N LEU A 24 2.07 5.10 26.49
CA LEU A 24 1.52 6.05 25.52
C LEU A 24 0.57 7.01 26.21
N LEU A 25 0.78 8.32 25.97
CA LEU A 25 -0.09 9.40 26.42
C LEU A 25 -0.98 9.93 25.31
N GLY A 26 -0.54 9.83 24.05
CA GLY A 26 -1.32 10.31 22.92
C GLY A 26 -0.50 10.54 21.66
N LEU A 27 -1.16 11.13 20.65
CA LEU A 27 -0.61 11.47 19.36
C LEU A 27 -0.55 12.99 19.18
N LYS A 28 0.65 13.51 18.95
CA LYS A 28 0.87 14.89 18.57
C LYS A 28 0.64 15.07 17.07
N THR A 29 -0.14 16.08 16.70
CA THR A 29 -0.43 16.40 15.30
C THR A 29 -0.23 17.87 15.00
N TRP A 30 0.09 18.19 13.75
CA TRP A 30 0.07 19.54 13.21
C TRP A 30 -1.05 19.73 12.20
N LYS A 31 -1.52 20.98 12.06
CA LYS A 31 -2.51 21.30 11.03
C LYS A 31 -1.91 21.13 9.64
N VAL A 32 -2.66 20.50 8.75
CA VAL A 32 -2.32 20.38 7.34
C VAL A 32 -2.80 21.61 6.59
N LEU A 33 -1.90 22.36 5.98
CA LEU A 33 -2.20 23.56 5.18
C LEU A 33 -2.51 23.19 3.72
N SER A 34 -1.79 22.22 3.16
CA SER A 34 -2.04 21.67 1.83
C SER A 34 -1.52 20.25 1.76
N ILE A 35 -2.11 19.42 0.89
CA ILE A 35 -1.75 18.02 0.72
C ILE A 35 -0.86 17.84 -0.52
N PHE A 36 -1.05 18.68 -1.55
CA PHE A 36 -0.37 18.56 -2.83
C PHE A 36 0.42 19.82 -3.15
N ASP A 37 1.49 19.66 -3.91
CA ASP A 37 2.24 20.76 -4.52
C ASP A 37 1.53 21.31 -5.78
N ALA A 38 2.17 22.28 -6.44
CA ALA A 38 1.64 22.90 -7.67
C ALA A 38 1.50 21.90 -8.83
N GLU A 39 2.29 20.84 -8.84
CA GLU A 39 2.30 19.78 -9.84
C GLU A 39 1.39 18.60 -9.45
N ARG A 40 0.56 18.75 -8.42
CA ARG A 40 -0.34 17.73 -7.87
C ARG A 40 0.36 16.46 -7.35
N ARG A 41 1.62 16.56 -6.95
CA ARG A 41 2.32 15.48 -6.26
C ARG A 41 2.03 15.58 -4.75
N PHE A 42 1.96 14.44 -4.08
CA PHE A 42 1.76 14.39 -2.64
C PHE A 42 2.98 15.01 -1.92
N ALA A 43 2.79 16.19 -1.36
CA ALA A 43 3.80 16.97 -0.65
C ALA A 43 3.13 17.82 0.46
N PRO A 44 2.69 17.18 1.55
CA PRO A 44 1.91 17.87 2.58
C PRO A 44 2.72 18.95 3.25
N LYS A 45 2.10 20.13 3.44
CA LYS A 45 2.63 21.25 4.21
C LYS A 45 1.88 21.36 5.52
N TYR A 46 2.62 21.54 6.58
CA TYR A 46 2.11 21.61 7.94
C TYR A 46 2.33 22.97 8.56
N ASP A 47 1.47 23.33 9.52
CA ASP A 47 1.65 24.48 10.39
C ASP A 47 2.11 24.00 11.79
N PRO A 48 3.41 24.16 12.14
CA PRO A 48 3.89 23.76 13.45
C PRO A 48 3.36 24.62 14.60
N ALA A 49 2.81 25.82 14.30
CA ALA A 49 2.21 26.69 15.32
C ALA A 49 0.82 26.19 15.76
N ASP A 50 0.14 25.41 14.93
CA ASP A 50 -1.12 24.76 15.28
C ASP A 50 -0.86 23.28 15.63
N GLU A 51 -0.20 23.08 16.78
CA GLU A 51 0.05 21.75 17.35
C GLU A 51 -1.07 21.35 18.31
N GLN A 52 -1.50 20.09 18.22
CA GLN A 52 -2.49 19.51 19.14
C GLN A 52 -2.04 18.13 19.61
N LEU A 53 -2.29 17.86 20.90
CA LEU A 53 -2.15 16.53 21.49
C LEU A 53 -3.54 15.88 21.55
N HIS A 54 -3.67 14.72 20.92
CA HIS A 54 -4.85 13.85 21.03
C HIS A 54 -4.53 12.75 22.03
N GLU A 55 -5.10 12.84 23.22
CA GLU A 55 -4.87 11.88 24.29
C GLU A 55 -5.42 10.50 23.92
N GLY A 56 -4.70 9.45 24.25
CA GLY A 56 -5.10 8.06 23.97
C GLY A 56 -4.07 7.06 24.47
N GLU A 57 -4.55 5.90 24.83
CA GLU A 57 -3.71 4.79 25.31
C GLU A 57 -3.35 3.81 24.20
N MET A 58 -3.94 3.96 23.01
CA MET A 58 -3.69 3.13 21.83
C MET A 58 -3.74 3.99 20.57
N ILE A 59 -2.81 3.74 19.65
CA ILE A 59 -2.81 4.31 18.30
C ILE A 59 -2.81 3.15 17.31
N VAL A 60 -3.69 3.22 16.33
CA VAL A 60 -3.74 2.27 15.22
C VAL A 60 -3.39 3.02 13.95
N GLU A 61 -2.30 2.61 13.30
CA GLU A 61 -1.87 3.16 12.02
C GLU A 61 -2.60 2.43 10.89
N ALA A 62 -3.39 3.18 10.11
CA ALA A 62 -4.20 2.66 9.01
C ALA A 62 -4.02 3.53 7.74
N ILE A 63 -2.77 3.88 7.42
CA ILE A 63 -2.40 4.83 6.35
C ILE A 63 -2.21 4.20 4.97
N GLY A 64 -2.52 2.92 4.83
CA GLY A 64 -2.35 2.14 3.61
C GLY A 64 -1.26 1.09 3.72
N GLN A 65 -1.15 0.31 2.67
CA GLN A 65 -0.17 -0.78 2.57
C GLN A 65 0.48 -0.76 1.19
N MET A 66 1.72 -1.21 1.12
CA MET A 66 2.43 -1.53 -0.11
C MET A 66 2.84 -3.00 -0.10
N ALA A 67 2.87 -3.61 -1.28
CA ALA A 67 3.40 -4.96 -1.40
C ALA A 67 4.90 -4.97 -1.09
N ASP A 68 5.33 -5.82 -0.16
CA ASP A 68 6.74 -6.09 0.06
C ASP A 68 7.21 -7.14 -0.97
N VAL A 69 8.01 -6.71 -1.91
CA VAL A 69 8.57 -7.54 -2.98
C VAL A 69 10.04 -7.88 -2.77
N SER A 70 10.59 -7.58 -1.61
CA SER A 70 12.00 -7.83 -1.27
C SER A 70 12.41 -9.30 -1.44
N LEU A 71 11.45 -10.21 -1.26
CA LEU A 71 11.64 -11.65 -1.50
C LEU A 71 12.07 -11.99 -2.93
N LEU A 72 11.80 -11.14 -3.92
CA LEU A 72 12.19 -11.36 -5.31
C LEU A 72 13.68 -11.08 -5.56
N GLY A 73 14.32 -10.35 -4.65
CA GLY A 73 15.69 -9.88 -4.79
C GLY A 73 15.83 -8.74 -5.80
N GLU A 74 16.91 -7.98 -5.67
CA GLU A 74 17.18 -6.77 -6.45
C GLU A 74 17.22 -7.05 -7.96
N ALA A 75 18.00 -8.07 -8.36
CA ALA A 75 18.20 -8.41 -9.77
C ALA A 75 16.90 -8.77 -10.52
N LEU A 76 15.92 -9.38 -9.87
CA LEU A 76 14.62 -9.65 -10.48
C LEU A 76 13.73 -8.42 -10.44
N THR A 77 13.73 -7.70 -9.33
CA THR A 77 12.92 -6.48 -9.15
C THR A 77 13.28 -5.41 -10.20
N GLU A 78 14.54 -5.26 -10.56
CA GLU A 78 15.00 -4.32 -11.59
C GLU A 78 14.53 -4.69 -13.02
N ARG A 79 14.28 -5.97 -13.30
CA ARG A 79 13.79 -6.43 -14.61
C ARG A 79 12.27 -6.37 -14.76
N LEU A 80 11.57 -6.22 -13.65
CA LEU A 80 10.11 -6.09 -13.66
C LEU A 80 9.69 -4.68 -14.06
N GLU A 81 8.59 -4.58 -14.80
CA GLU A 81 7.94 -3.32 -15.06
C GLU A 81 7.03 -2.91 -13.91
N TRP A 82 7.07 -1.62 -13.57
CA TRP A 82 6.35 -1.06 -12.44
C TRP A 82 5.42 0.08 -12.85
N ASN A 83 4.25 0.14 -12.22
CA ASN A 83 3.36 1.27 -12.32
C ASN A 83 2.90 1.70 -10.92
N ARG A 84 3.32 2.89 -10.47
CA ARG A 84 2.97 3.46 -9.16
C ARG A 84 3.25 2.51 -7.98
N GLY A 85 4.40 1.85 -8.01
CA GLY A 85 4.83 0.91 -6.97
C GLY A 85 4.17 -0.47 -7.01
N ARG A 86 3.51 -0.83 -8.13
CA ARG A 86 2.90 -2.13 -8.35
C ARG A 86 3.48 -2.80 -9.58
N ILE A 87 3.56 -4.12 -9.56
CA ILE A 87 4.04 -4.93 -10.68
C ILE A 87 3.07 -4.79 -11.86
N GLN A 88 3.57 -4.43 -13.04
CA GLN A 88 2.79 -4.46 -14.26
C GLN A 88 2.60 -5.89 -14.78
N ILE A 89 1.40 -6.18 -15.24
CA ILE A 89 1.04 -7.45 -15.85
C ILE A 89 0.21 -7.23 -17.11
N ASP A 90 0.21 -8.23 -17.98
CA ASP A 90 -0.73 -8.32 -19.08
C ASP A 90 -2.12 -8.79 -18.62
N HIS A 91 -3.06 -9.00 -19.57
CA HIS A 91 -4.41 -9.47 -19.28
C HIS A 91 -4.47 -10.91 -18.77
N HIS A 92 -3.41 -11.70 -18.94
CA HIS A 92 -3.25 -13.05 -18.41
C HIS A 92 -2.57 -13.09 -17.02
N GLY A 93 -2.13 -11.96 -16.48
CA GLY A 93 -1.44 -11.86 -15.23
C GLY A 93 0.08 -12.10 -15.34
N ARG A 94 0.63 -12.16 -16.56
CA ARG A 94 2.06 -12.36 -16.80
C ARG A 94 2.80 -11.04 -16.67
N THR A 95 3.95 -11.06 -16.02
CA THR A 95 4.83 -9.90 -15.88
C THR A 95 5.72 -9.71 -17.12
N SER A 96 6.60 -8.71 -17.10
CA SER A 96 7.69 -8.58 -18.11
C SER A 96 8.63 -9.79 -18.18
N GLU A 97 8.71 -10.56 -17.09
CA GLU A 97 9.44 -11.84 -17.06
C GLU A 97 8.48 -12.97 -17.45
N HIS A 98 8.70 -13.59 -18.61
CA HIS A 98 7.79 -14.55 -19.25
C HIS A 98 7.42 -15.79 -18.42
N TRP A 99 8.24 -16.12 -17.42
CA TRP A 99 8.06 -17.25 -16.51
C TRP A 99 7.39 -16.84 -15.17
N LEU A 100 7.11 -15.53 -14.96
CA LEU A 100 6.58 -15.00 -13.71
C LEU A 100 5.21 -14.38 -13.93
N TRP A 101 4.27 -14.73 -13.06
CA TRP A 101 2.94 -14.15 -12.99
C TRP A 101 2.75 -13.43 -11.66
N SER A 102 1.89 -12.44 -11.64
CA SER A 102 1.52 -11.70 -10.44
C SER A 102 0.00 -11.47 -10.39
N ALA A 103 -0.54 -11.45 -9.17
CA ALA A 103 -1.98 -11.31 -8.92
C ALA A 103 -2.24 -10.60 -7.58
N GLY A 104 -3.48 -10.14 -7.39
CA GLY A 104 -3.93 -9.58 -6.13
C GLY A 104 -3.27 -8.24 -5.78
N ASP A 105 -2.91 -8.06 -4.51
CA ASP A 105 -2.46 -6.78 -3.97
C ASP A 105 -1.15 -6.28 -4.57
N CYS A 106 -0.29 -7.17 -5.07
CA CYS A 106 0.92 -6.80 -5.80
C CYS A 106 0.63 -6.05 -7.11
N VAL A 107 -0.59 -6.21 -7.65
CA VAL A 107 -1.02 -5.65 -8.95
C VAL A 107 -2.07 -4.57 -8.78
N LYS A 108 -3.14 -4.82 -7.98
CA LYS A 108 -4.29 -3.91 -7.84
C LYS A 108 -4.61 -3.82 -6.37
N GLY A 109 -4.66 -4.06 -5.45
CA GLY A 109 -5.15 -4.15 -4.10
C GLY A 109 -5.30 -2.84 -3.37
N PRO A 110 -5.58 -2.91 -2.09
CA PRO A 110 -5.93 -4.11 -1.35
C PRO A 110 -7.43 -4.42 -1.48
N ASP A 111 -7.79 -5.57 -2.03
CA ASP A 111 -9.19 -6.00 -2.21
C ASP A 111 -9.28 -7.53 -2.31
N VAL A 112 -9.94 -8.16 -1.35
CA VAL A 112 -10.06 -9.62 -1.25
C VAL A 112 -10.79 -10.22 -2.47
N ILE A 113 -11.84 -9.58 -2.96
CA ILE A 113 -12.65 -10.09 -4.08
C ILE A 113 -11.79 -10.10 -5.34
N ASN A 114 -11.09 -9.01 -5.63
CA ASN A 114 -10.20 -8.92 -6.77
C ASN A 114 -9.00 -9.87 -6.63
N ALA A 115 -8.44 -10.03 -5.43
CA ALA A 115 -7.32 -10.95 -5.21
C ALA A 115 -7.71 -12.40 -5.51
N VAL A 116 -8.89 -12.85 -5.08
CA VAL A 116 -9.41 -14.20 -5.39
C VAL A 116 -9.67 -14.35 -6.89
N ALA A 117 -10.35 -13.40 -7.53
CA ALA A 117 -10.64 -13.44 -8.95
C ALA A 117 -9.35 -13.46 -9.80
N ASP A 118 -8.38 -12.63 -9.45
CA ASP A 118 -7.07 -12.58 -10.10
C ASP A 118 -6.30 -13.90 -9.91
N GLY A 119 -6.36 -14.50 -8.71
CA GLY A 119 -5.76 -15.80 -8.43
C GLY A 119 -6.30 -16.90 -9.35
N HIS A 120 -7.63 -16.99 -9.53
CA HIS A 120 -8.26 -17.93 -10.45
C HIS A 120 -7.83 -17.68 -11.90
N ARG A 121 -7.86 -16.43 -12.34
CA ARG A 121 -7.46 -16.05 -13.70
C ARG A 121 -6.01 -16.41 -13.98
N VAL A 122 -5.10 -16.10 -13.06
CA VAL A 122 -3.67 -16.37 -13.20
C VAL A 122 -3.39 -17.88 -13.16
N ALA A 123 -4.02 -18.64 -12.28
CA ALA A 123 -3.88 -20.09 -12.23
C ALA A 123 -4.28 -20.75 -13.57
N THR A 124 -5.40 -20.31 -14.16
CA THR A 124 -5.82 -20.77 -15.48
C THR A 124 -4.81 -20.41 -16.57
N SER A 125 -4.27 -19.20 -16.54
CA SER A 125 -3.24 -18.74 -17.48
C SER A 125 -1.95 -19.56 -17.39
N ILE A 126 -1.48 -19.86 -16.17
CA ILE A 126 -0.31 -20.71 -15.96
C ILE A 126 -0.56 -22.11 -16.49
N HIS A 127 -1.73 -22.69 -16.20
CA HIS A 127 -2.10 -24.02 -16.70
C HIS A 127 -2.03 -24.09 -18.23
N HIS A 128 -2.65 -23.13 -18.92
CA HIS A 128 -2.58 -23.08 -20.40
C HIS A 128 -1.15 -22.94 -20.91
N ALA A 129 -0.35 -22.06 -20.32
CA ALA A 129 1.03 -21.85 -20.74
C ALA A 129 1.90 -23.12 -20.60
N LEU A 130 1.66 -23.94 -19.58
CA LEU A 130 2.41 -25.18 -19.37
C LEU A 130 1.92 -26.31 -20.30
N THR A 131 0.60 -26.46 -20.49
CA THR A 131 0.03 -27.51 -21.35
C THR A 131 0.30 -27.26 -22.84
N GLU A 132 0.34 -26.02 -23.29
CA GLU A 132 0.70 -25.65 -24.66
C GLU A 132 2.18 -25.91 -24.96
N GLN A 133 3.06 -25.75 -23.98
CA GLN A 133 4.49 -26.10 -24.11
C GLN A 133 4.71 -27.60 -24.21
N GLU A 134 3.95 -28.41 -23.46
CA GLU A 134 4.02 -29.88 -23.57
C GLU A 134 3.51 -30.41 -24.93
N ALA A 135 2.53 -29.74 -25.53
CA ALA A 135 1.98 -30.10 -26.83
C ALA A 135 2.91 -29.79 -28.03
N THR A 136 3.93 -28.95 -27.81
CA THR A 136 4.88 -28.51 -28.85
C THR A 136 6.29 -29.08 -28.65
N ALA A 137 6.52 -29.88 -27.63
CA ALA A 137 7.80 -30.57 -27.33
C ALA A 137 7.77 -32.03 -27.74
#